data_962dfe7f15bad78768176cba5c20b9b9
#
_entry.id   962dfe7f15bad78768176cba5c20b9b9
#
_cell.length_a   1.000
_cell.length_b   1.000
_cell.length_c   1.000
_cell.angle_alpha   90.00
_cell.angle_beta   90.00
_cell.angle_gamma   90.00
#
_symmetry.space_group_name_H-M   'P 1'
#
loop_
_entity.id
_entity.type
_entity.pdbx_description
1 polymer ?
#
loop_
_entity_poly.entity_id
_entity_poly.type
_entity_poly.pdbx_seq_one_letter_code
_entity_poly.pdbx_strand_id
1 'polypeptide(L)'
;MQYSDPLIETHGRVAVIRLNRPKALNALNDNMMNELGDALYKFDADNTIGCIVLTGSEKAFAAGADIAAMANYDYTDTYGGNYIGRNWEHILNVRKPVIGAAAGYVLGGGCELAMMCDFLIAADTAKFGQPEIKVGVTPGAGGTQRLPRAISKSKAMDMLLTARMIDAAEAERTGLVSRVVPADKLMEEAIAAATVIAAMPLSVAMQIKDCVNRAYETTLTEGVRYERRYFHAGFGTPAQKEGMSAFLEKRPAKFDGL
;
A
#
# COMPACT_ATOMS: atom_id res chain seq x y z
N MET A 1 20.87 3.41 -3.07
CA MET A 1 20.50 2.16 -2.37
C MET A 1 20.66 1.01 -3.35
N GLN A 2 21.29 -0.09 -2.93
CA GLN A 2 21.41 -1.27 -3.79
C GLN A 2 20.84 -2.46 -3.01
N TYR A 3 19.78 -3.05 -3.55
CA TYR A 3 19.08 -4.22 -3.01
C TYR A 3 19.19 -5.37 -3.99
N SER A 4 18.97 -6.60 -3.55
CA SER A 4 18.99 -7.78 -4.41
C SER A 4 17.63 -8.02 -5.10
N ASP A 5 16.56 -7.78 -4.36
CA ASP A 5 15.21 -8.12 -4.81
C ASP A 5 14.36 -6.90 -5.23
N PRO A 6 14.25 -5.76 -4.47
CA PRO A 6 13.55 -4.59 -4.98
C PRO A 6 14.47 -3.69 -5.83
N LEU A 7 13.92 -3.15 -6.90
CA LEU A 7 14.54 -2.08 -7.67
C LEU A 7 13.98 -0.73 -7.18
N ILE A 8 14.86 0.26 -7.11
CA ILE A 8 14.54 1.59 -6.58
C ILE A 8 14.81 2.63 -7.64
N GLU A 9 13.83 3.50 -7.86
CA GLU A 9 13.95 4.68 -8.70
C GLU A 9 13.26 5.89 -8.07
N THR A 10 13.58 7.11 -8.51
CA THR A 10 12.95 8.33 -8.00
C THR A 10 12.56 9.24 -9.17
N HIS A 11 11.39 9.87 -9.05
CA HIS A 11 10.84 10.83 -10.01
C HIS A 11 10.49 12.12 -9.24
N GLY A 12 11.45 13.05 -9.16
CA GLY A 12 11.32 14.23 -8.32
C GLY A 12 11.12 13.83 -6.85
N ARG A 13 9.98 14.18 -6.26
CA ARG A 13 9.62 13.84 -4.87
C ARG A 13 8.86 12.51 -4.72
N VAL A 14 8.81 11.69 -5.76
CA VAL A 14 8.18 10.37 -5.75
C VAL A 14 9.25 9.29 -5.74
N ALA A 15 9.20 8.38 -4.75
CA ALA A 15 10.00 7.15 -4.75
C ALA A 15 9.19 6.01 -5.36
N VAL A 16 9.80 5.19 -6.18
CA VAL A 16 9.21 3.96 -6.73
C VAL A 16 10.01 2.77 -6.23
N ILE A 17 9.32 1.83 -5.60
CA ILE A 17 9.85 0.54 -5.17
C ILE A 17 9.21 -0.53 -6.03
N ARG A 18 10.01 -1.24 -6.81
CA ARG A 18 9.55 -2.32 -7.70
C ARG A 18 10.01 -3.67 -7.15
N LEU A 19 9.07 -4.52 -6.79
CA LEU A 19 9.34 -5.92 -6.46
C LEU A 19 9.93 -6.63 -7.70
N ASN A 20 11.07 -7.29 -7.56
CA ASN A 20 11.84 -7.81 -8.69
C ASN A 20 12.40 -9.21 -8.44
N ARG A 21 11.51 -10.17 -8.29
CA ARG A 21 11.79 -11.61 -8.35
C ARG A 21 11.01 -12.25 -9.51
N PRO A 22 11.32 -11.89 -10.78
CA PRO A 22 10.46 -12.23 -11.93
C PRO A 22 10.34 -13.75 -12.17
N LYS A 23 11.37 -14.54 -11.83
CA LYS A 23 11.35 -16.01 -11.94
C LYS A 23 10.36 -16.67 -10.97
N ALA A 24 10.02 -16.00 -9.89
CA ALA A 24 9.07 -16.44 -8.86
C ALA A 24 7.77 -15.61 -8.88
N LEU A 25 7.45 -14.87 -9.94
CA LEU A 25 6.29 -13.98 -10.01
C LEU A 25 6.20 -13.04 -8.80
N ASN A 26 7.34 -12.53 -8.35
CA ASN A 26 7.49 -11.68 -7.17
C ASN A 26 6.98 -12.31 -5.85
N ALA A 27 7.06 -13.64 -5.73
CA ALA A 27 6.73 -14.30 -4.46
C ALA A 27 7.58 -13.72 -3.32
N LEU A 28 6.90 -13.44 -2.20
CA LEU A 28 7.45 -12.73 -1.06
C LEU A 28 8.18 -13.71 -0.12
N ASN A 29 9.46 -13.51 0.06
CA ASN A 29 10.29 -14.20 1.03
C ASN A 29 10.91 -13.21 2.02
N ASP A 30 11.60 -13.70 3.04
CA ASP A 30 12.21 -12.87 4.08
C ASP A 30 13.14 -11.80 3.52
N ASN A 31 13.98 -12.14 2.52
CA ASN A 31 14.90 -11.18 1.93
C ASN A 31 14.16 -10.01 1.28
N MET A 32 13.16 -10.32 0.42
CA MET A 32 12.31 -9.30 -0.19
C MET A 32 11.64 -8.41 0.86
N MET A 33 11.06 -9.02 1.92
CA MET A 33 10.33 -8.25 2.93
C MET A 33 11.26 -7.39 3.80
N ASN A 34 12.46 -7.88 4.12
CA ASN A 34 13.47 -7.10 4.84
C ASN A 34 13.98 -5.92 4.01
N GLU A 35 14.33 -6.15 2.74
CA GLU A 35 14.81 -5.10 1.84
C GLU A 35 13.72 -4.08 1.51
N LEU A 36 12.48 -4.53 1.33
CA LEU A 36 11.31 -3.66 1.18
C LEU A 36 11.12 -2.77 2.41
N GLY A 37 11.17 -3.35 3.61
CA GLY A 37 11.05 -2.60 4.87
C GLY A 37 12.14 -1.55 5.03
N ASP A 38 13.39 -1.90 4.74
CA ASP A 38 14.53 -0.98 4.79
C ASP A 38 14.37 0.18 3.78
N ALA A 39 13.94 -0.12 2.55
CA ALA A 39 13.68 0.89 1.53
C ALA A 39 12.56 1.84 1.94
N LEU A 40 11.45 1.30 2.47
CA LEU A 40 10.30 2.06 2.94
C LEU A 40 10.70 3.02 4.07
N TYR A 41 11.44 2.56 5.08
CA TYR A 41 11.89 3.40 6.19
C TYR A 41 12.87 4.49 5.77
N LYS A 42 13.77 4.19 4.83
CA LYS A 42 14.68 5.20 4.27
C LYS A 42 13.92 6.29 3.54
N PHE A 43 12.91 5.94 2.74
CA PHE A 43 12.08 6.94 2.06
C PHE A 43 11.14 7.67 3.02
N ASP A 44 10.65 7.03 4.07
CA ASP A 44 9.86 7.71 5.11
C ASP A 44 10.69 8.77 5.85
N ALA A 45 11.98 8.51 6.07
CA ALA A 45 12.90 9.44 6.72
C ALA A 45 13.46 10.55 5.78
N ASP A 46 13.40 10.37 4.45
CA ASP A 46 13.96 11.31 3.48
C ASP A 46 12.99 12.46 3.18
N ASN A 47 13.26 13.65 3.69
CA ASN A 47 12.41 14.83 3.50
C ASN A 47 12.27 15.29 2.04
N THR A 48 13.10 14.80 1.11
CA THR A 48 12.95 15.09 -0.32
C THR A 48 11.86 14.27 -0.98
N ILE A 49 11.41 13.18 -0.35
CA ILE A 49 10.35 12.30 -0.85
C ILE A 49 9.02 12.67 -0.17
N GLY A 50 7.97 12.82 -0.97
CA GLY A 50 6.61 13.15 -0.50
C GLY A 50 5.61 12.00 -0.64
N CYS A 51 5.85 11.05 -1.56
CA CYS A 51 4.99 9.89 -1.80
C CYS A 51 5.79 8.71 -2.31
N ILE A 52 5.34 7.49 -1.99
CA ILE A 52 5.96 6.24 -2.41
C ILE A 52 4.99 5.49 -3.34
N VAL A 53 5.48 4.91 -4.42
CA VAL A 53 4.77 3.97 -5.29
C VAL A 53 5.38 2.59 -5.11
N LEU A 54 4.58 1.60 -4.70
CA LEU A 54 4.97 0.20 -4.63
C LEU A 54 4.37 -0.53 -5.82
N THR A 55 5.20 -1.23 -6.59
CA THR A 55 4.77 -1.95 -7.79
C THR A 55 5.51 -3.26 -7.98
N GLY A 56 5.09 -4.07 -8.93
CA GLY A 56 5.75 -5.30 -9.35
C GLY A 56 6.12 -5.27 -10.83
N SER A 57 5.82 -6.35 -11.53
CA SER A 57 5.95 -6.50 -12.98
C SER A 57 4.57 -6.53 -13.65
N GLU A 58 4.54 -6.45 -14.98
CA GLU A 58 3.30 -6.63 -15.76
C GLU A 58 2.62 -7.99 -15.51
N LYS A 59 3.41 -9.02 -15.21
CA LYS A 59 2.92 -10.39 -14.97
C LYS A 59 2.38 -10.59 -13.57
N ALA A 60 2.99 -9.92 -12.58
CA ALA A 60 2.59 -10.02 -11.20
C ALA A 60 3.07 -8.79 -10.39
N PHE A 61 2.16 -8.21 -9.64
CA PHE A 61 2.54 -7.40 -8.49
C PHE A 61 3.29 -8.29 -7.50
N ALA A 62 2.63 -9.30 -6.94
CA ALA A 62 3.22 -10.41 -6.19
C ALA A 62 2.24 -11.59 -6.16
N ALA A 63 2.72 -12.81 -6.42
CA ALA A 63 1.88 -14.01 -6.50
C ALA A 63 1.66 -14.71 -5.15
N GLY A 64 2.07 -14.10 -4.05
CA GLY A 64 1.89 -14.62 -2.69
C GLY A 64 3.20 -14.79 -1.92
N ALA A 65 3.13 -15.50 -0.80
CA ALA A 65 4.31 -15.91 -0.05
C ALA A 65 5.11 -16.96 -0.85
N ASP A 66 6.42 -17.00 -0.63
CA ASP A 66 7.28 -18.03 -1.23
C ASP A 66 7.07 -19.36 -0.52
N ILE A 67 6.20 -20.22 -1.10
CA ILE A 67 5.81 -21.52 -0.52
C ILE A 67 7.02 -22.43 -0.33
N ALA A 68 8.01 -22.39 -1.24
CA ALA A 68 9.22 -23.20 -1.11
C ALA A 68 10.04 -22.82 0.13
N ALA A 69 10.06 -21.53 0.49
CA ALA A 69 10.77 -21.04 1.68
C ALA A 69 10.09 -21.47 2.98
N MET A 70 8.76 -21.68 2.99
CA MET A 70 8.00 -21.96 4.21
C MET A 70 7.45 -23.39 4.31
N ALA A 71 7.62 -24.22 3.28
CA ALA A 71 7.01 -25.55 3.21
C ALA A 71 7.39 -26.50 4.37
N ASN A 72 8.56 -26.30 4.98
CA ASN A 72 9.04 -27.10 6.09
C ASN A 72 8.88 -26.43 7.46
N TYR A 73 8.25 -25.25 7.54
CA TYR A 73 8.03 -24.57 8.80
C TYR A 73 6.97 -25.30 9.64
N ASP A 74 7.23 -25.37 10.94
CA ASP A 74 6.26 -25.84 11.92
C ASP A 74 5.62 -24.66 12.71
N TYR A 75 4.81 -25.00 13.70
CA TYR A 75 4.18 -24.00 14.55
C TYR A 75 5.22 -23.15 15.35
N THR A 76 6.31 -23.78 15.76
CA THR A 76 7.38 -23.08 16.50
C THR A 76 8.10 -22.08 15.62
N ASP A 77 8.38 -22.44 14.36
CA ASP A 77 9.01 -21.56 13.38
C ASP A 77 8.14 -20.33 13.07
N THR A 78 6.84 -20.56 12.89
CA THR A 78 5.92 -19.49 12.50
C THR A 78 5.49 -18.62 13.68
N TYR A 79 5.04 -19.23 14.78
CA TYR A 79 4.59 -18.51 15.98
C TYR A 79 5.76 -17.99 16.81
N GLY A 80 6.72 -18.86 17.16
CA GLY A 80 7.90 -18.48 17.94
C GLY A 80 8.83 -17.51 17.20
N GLY A 81 8.98 -17.70 15.90
CA GLY A 81 9.76 -16.82 15.01
C GLY A 81 9.04 -15.54 14.61
N ASN A 82 7.79 -15.32 15.05
CA ASN A 82 6.95 -14.19 14.66
C ASN A 82 6.98 -13.92 13.14
N TYR A 83 6.76 -14.98 12.34
CA TYR A 83 7.07 -15.03 10.91
C TYR A 83 6.48 -13.83 10.12
N ILE A 84 5.23 -13.48 10.34
CA ILE A 84 4.59 -12.33 9.69
C ILE A 84 4.95 -11.02 10.38
N GLY A 85 4.85 -10.94 11.70
CA GLY A 85 5.02 -9.69 12.44
C GLY A 85 6.44 -9.13 12.39
N ARG A 86 7.45 -9.98 12.10
CA ARG A 86 8.85 -9.54 12.11
C ARG A 86 9.22 -8.58 10.96
N ASN A 87 8.60 -8.69 9.77
CA ASN A 87 8.97 -7.87 8.61
C ASN A 87 7.85 -7.58 7.61
N TRP A 88 6.73 -8.32 7.60
CA TRP A 88 5.66 -8.12 6.61
C TRP A 88 4.86 -6.83 6.82
N GLU A 89 4.83 -6.33 8.05
CA GLU A 89 4.02 -5.17 8.43
C GLU A 89 4.81 -3.86 8.47
N HIS A 90 6.06 -3.82 7.99
CA HIS A 90 6.87 -2.60 7.97
C HIS A 90 6.18 -1.44 7.22
N ILE A 91 5.45 -1.73 6.15
CA ILE A 91 4.69 -0.75 5.36
C ILE A 91 3.63 0.00 6.21
N LEU A 92 3.06 -0.64 7.23
CA LEU A 92 2.06 -0.03 8.11
C LEU A 92 2.64 1.05 9.03
N ASN A 93 3.95 1.03 9.25
CA ASN A 93 4.65 2.02 10.06
C ASN A 93 5.14 3.24 9.24
N VAL A 94 4.99 3.21 7.92
CA VAL A 94 5.34 4.31 7.02
C VAL A 94 4.29 5.41 7.13
N ARG A 95 4.73 6.62 7.48
CA ARG A 95 3.83 7.77 7.66
C ARG A 95 3.46 8.44 6.34
N LYS A 96 4.37 8.42 5.36
CA LYS A 96 4.13 8.98 4.03
C LYS A 96 3.12 8.16 3.26
N PRO A 97 2.34 8.77 2.35
CA PRO A 97 1.44 8.04 1.47
C PRO A 97 2.18 7.01 0.61
N VAL A 98 1.58 5.81 0.51
CA VAL A 98 2.05 4.70 -0.31
C VAL A 98 0.95 4.28 -1.27
N ILE A 99 1.18 4.40 -2.57
CA ILE A 99 0.27 3.95 -3.63
C ILE A 99 0.73 2.57 -4.11
N GLY A 100 -0.18 1.60 -4.15
CA GLY A 100 0.06 0.34 -4.83
C GLY A 100 -0.30 0.43 -6.31
N ALA A 101 0.66 0.19 -7.21
CA ALA A 101 0.44 0.10 -8.65
C ALA A 101 0.48 -1.37 -9.08
N ALA A 102 -0.69 -1.98 -9.29
CA ALA A 102 -0.84 -3.43 -9.38
C ALA A 102 -1.19 -3.90 -10.80
N ALA A 103 -0.39 -4.82 -11.36
CA ALA A 103 -0.67 -5.49 -12.62
C ALA A 103 -0.53 -7.02 -12.48
N GLY A 104 -1.15 -7.78 -13.36
CA GLY A 104 -1.07 -9.24 -13.38
C GLY A 104 -1.56 -9.86 -12.06
N TYR A 105 -0.83 -10.84 -11.53
CA TYR A 105 -1.24 -11.54 -10.32
C TYR A 105 -0.97 -10.73 -9.04
N VAL A 106 -2.02 -10.57 -8.23
CA VAL A 106 -2.04 -9.93 -6.91
C VAL A 106 -2.68 -10.93 -5.95
N LEU A 107 -1.91 -11.91 -5.48
CA LEU A 107 -2.47 -13.10 -4.83
C LEU A 107 -1.90 -13.31 -3.43
N GLY A 108 -2.73 -13.85 -2.53
CA GLY A 108 -2.33 -14.23 -1.18
C GLY A 108 -1.59 -13.11 -0.45
N GLY A 109 -0.42 -13.39 0.09
CA GLY A 109 0.43 -12.39 0.72
C GLY A 109 0.73 -11.16 -0.15
N GLY A 110 0.76 -11.32 -1.48
CA GLY A 110 0.87 -10.19 -2.42
C GLY A 110 -0.38 -9.32 -2.44
N CYS A 111 -1.57 -9.91 -2.31
CA CYS A 111 -2.81 -9.17 -2.17
C CYS A 111 -2.90 -8.52 -0.78
N GLU A 112 -2.42 -9.18 0.27
CA GLU A 112 -2.31 -8.62 1.61
C GLU A 112 -1.40 -7.39 1.63
N LEU A 113 -0.21 -7.49 1.01
CA LEU A 113 0.72 -6.35 0.86
C LEU A 113 0.10 -5.20 0.06
N ALA A 114 -0.61 -5.52 -1.03
CA ALA A 114 -1.34 -4.51 -1.81
C ALA A 114 -2.39 -3.78 -0.96
N MET A 115 -3.18 -4.50 -0.15
CA MET A 115 -4.15 -3.91 0.77
C MET A 115 -3.55 -3.12 1.93
N MET A 116 -2.25 -3.24 2.20
CA MET A 116 -1.53 -2.40 3.17
C MET A 116 -1.10 -1.05 2.59
N CYS A 117 -1.14 -0.87 1.26
CA CYS A 117 -1.00 0.43 0.63
C CYS A 117 -2.21 1.32 0.95
N ASP A 118 -2.05 2.64 0.87
CA ASP A 118 -3.13 3.57 1.20
C ASP A 118 -4.26 3.53 0.17
N PHE A 119 -3.95 3.31 -1.10
CA PHE A 119 -4.90 2.95 -2.14
C PHE A 119 -4.22 2.26 -3.31
N LEU A 120 -5.02 1.60 -4.16
CA LEU A 120 -4.54 0.85 -5.31
C LEU A 120 -4.98 1.51 -6.62
N ILE A 121 -4.05 1.59 -7.57
CA ILE A 121 -4.31 1.77 -8.99
C ILE A 121 -3.97 0.45 -9.66
N ALA A 122 -4.91 -0.12 -10.41
CA ALA A 122 -4.73 -1.40 -11.06
C ALA A 122 -4.66 -1.28 -12.58
N ALA A 123 -3.81 -2.08 -13.20
CA ALA A 123 -3.93 -2.36 -14.62
C ALA A 123 -5.19 -3.19 -14.88
N ASP A 124 -5.79 -3.05 -16.06
CA ASP A 124 -6.92 -3.87 -16.53
C ASP A 124 -6.60 -5.37 -16.58
N THR A 125 -5.32 -5.72 -16.61
CA THR A 125 -4.83 -7.11 -16.54
C THR A 125 -4.76 -7.69 -15.12
N ALA A 126 -4.96 -6.88 -14.08
CA ALA A 126 -4.78 -7.32 -12.70
C ALA A 126 -5.82 -8.37 -12.26
N LYS A 127 -5.36 -9.36 -11.49
CA LYS A 127 -6.17 -10.43 -10.91
C LYS A 127 -5.89 -10.50 -9.40
N PHE A 128 -6.91 -10.30 -8.59
CA PHE A 128 -6.82 -10.30 -7.13
C PHE A 128 -7.40 -11.58 -6.55
N GLY A 129 -6.79 -12.12 -5.50
CA GLY A 129 -7.29 -13.32 -4.83
C GLY A 129 -6.56 -13.64 -3.54
N GLN A 130 -7.21 -14.50 -2.72
CA GLN A 130 -6.68 -15.02 -1.46
C GLN A 130 -6.75 -16.57 -1.50
N PRO A 131 -5.79 -17.23 -2.18
CA PRO A 131 -5.88 -18.68 -2.44
C PRO A 131 -5.27 -19.56 -1.34
N GLU A 132 -4.98 -19.04 -0.15
CA GLU A 132 -4.27 -19.71 0.94
C GLU A 132 -4.93 -21.03 1.36
N ILE A 133 -6.25 -21.12 1.26
CA ILE A 133 -7.00 -22.36 1.55
C ILE A 133 -6.53 -23.54 0.69
N LYS A 134 -6.01 -23.30 -0.52
CA LYS A 134 -5.49 -24.34 -1.41
C LYS A 134 -4.18 -24.96 -0.91
N VAL A 135 -3.48 -24.26 -0.03
CA VAL A 135 -2.24 -24.75 0.60
C VAL A 135 -2.42 -25.06 2.08
N GLY A 136 -3.67 -25.12 2.54
CA GLY A 136 -4.02 -25.60 3.87
C GLY A 136 -3.81 -24.62 5.01
N VAL A 137 -3.70 -23.31 4.71
CA VAL A 137 -3.56 -22.27 5.72
C VAL A 137 -4.59 -21.14 5.51
N THR A 138 -4.78 -20.31 6.53
CA THR A 138 -5.49 -19.04 6.41
C THR A 138 -4.55 -17.94 5.96
N PRO A 139 -5.04 -16.83 5.36
CA PRO A 139 -4.25 -15.61 5.21
C PRO A 139 -3.61 -15.19 6.53
N GLY A 140 -2.33 -14.81 6.50
CA GLY A 140 -1.55 -14.51 7.71
C GLY A 140 -1.21 -13.04 7.89
N ALA A 141 -1.21 -12.24 6.81
CA ALA A 141 -0.85 -10.83 6.85
C ALA A 141 -2.07 -9.88 6.75
N GLY A 142 -3.23 -10.36 7.19
CA GLY A 142 -4.45 -9.57 7.34
C GLY A 142 -5.51 -9.75 6.26
N GLY A 143 -5.38 -10.73 5.34
CA GLY A 143 -6.35 -10.96 4.26
C GLY A 143 -7.77 -11.16 4.75
N THR A 144 -7.98 -11.92 5.84
CA THR A 144 -9.31 -12.13 6.44
C THR A 144 -9.87 -10.88 7.12
N GLN A 145 -9.04 -9.88 7.39
CA GLN A 145 -9.42 -8.65 8.09
C GLN A 145 -9.53 -7.45 7.14
N ARG A 146 -8.56 -7.29 6.23
CA ARG A 146 -8.50 -6.15 5.30
C ARG A 146 -9.50 -6.32 4.16
N LEU A 147 -9.59 -7.53 3.58
CA LEU A 147 -10.48 -7.76 2.46
C LEU A 147 -11.97 -7.45 2.79
N PRO A 148 -12.57 -7.96 3.88
CA PRO A 148 -13.97 -7.66 4.21
C PRO A 148 -14.21 -6.20 4.66
N ARG A 149 -13.14 -5.43 4.92
CA ARG A 149 -13.23 -3.99 5.16
C ARG A 149 -13.18 -3.19 3.85
N ALA A 150 -12.50 -3.70 2.84
CA ALA A 150 -12.43 -3.08 1.52
C ALA A 150 -13.64 -3.42 0.64
N ILE A 151 -14.13 -4.68 0.72
CA ILE A 151 -15.30 -5.16 -0.05
C ILE A 151 -16.35 -5.75 0.88
N SER A 152 -17.53 -6.13 0.35
CA SER A 152 -18.57 -6.73 1.19
C SER A 152 -18.15 -8.09 1.78
N LYS A 153 -18.65 -8.41 2.99
CA LYS A 153 -18.41 -9.71 3.64
C LYS A 153 -18.72 -10.89 2.70
N SER A 154 -19.81 -10.83 1.94
CA SER A 154 -20.20 -11.91 1.04
C SER A 154 -19.17 -12.16 -0.05
N LYS A 155 -18.65 -11.10 -0.67
CA LYS A 155 -17.59 -11.19 -1.67
C LYS A 155 -16.28 -11.70 -1.07
N ALA A 156 -15.90 -11.19 0.10
CA ALA A 156 -14.70 -11.65 0.80
C ALA A 156 -14.77 -13.14 1.13
N MET A 157 -15.90 -13.63 1.67
CA MET A 157 -16.12 -15.04 1.97
C MET A 157 -16.04 -15.91 0.73
N ASP A 158 -16.65 -15.49 -0.39
CA ASP A 158 -16.57 -16.20 -1.67
C ASP A 158 -15.09 -16.32 -2.12
N MET A 159 -14.34 -15.23 -2.14
CA MET A 159 -12.93 -15.25 -2.53
C MET A 159 -12.07 -16.11 -1.60
N LEU A 160 -12.24 -16.01 -0.29
CA LEU A 160 -11.43 -16.71 0.71
C LEU A 160 -11.72 -18.22 0.74
N LEU A 161 -13.01 -18.62 0.67
CA LEU A 161 -13.41 -20.01 0.82
C LEU A 161 -13.31 -20.81 -0.48
N THR A 162 -13.50 -20.17 -1.63
CA THR A 162 -13.42 -20.84 -2.94
C THR A 162 -12.08 -20.65 -3.64
N ALA A 163 -11.23 -19.74 -3.10
CA ALA A 163 -10.02 -19.27 -3.75
C ALA A 163 -10.28 -18.68 -5.15
N ARG A 164 -11.47 -18.10 -5.38
CA ARG A 164 -11.81 -17.40 -6.60
C ARG A 164 -10.99 -16.12 -6.72
N MET A 165 -10.53 -15.85 -7.92
CA MET A 165 -9.95 -14.55 -8.27
C MET A 165 -11.02 -13.62 -8.82
N ILE A 166 -10.84 -12.32 -8.60
CA ILE A 166 -11.59 -11.24 -9.24
C ILE A 166 -10.68 -10.48 -10.19
N ASP A 167 -11.25 -9.96 -11.28
CA ASP A 167 -10.52 -9.09 -12.20
C ASP A 167 -10.48 -7.63 -11.69
N ALA A 168 -9.73 -6.79 -12.40
CA ALA A 168 -9.56 -5.38 -12.05
C ALA A 168 -10.92 -4.64 -12.02
N ALA A 169 -11.81 -4.91 -12.98
CA ALA A 169 -13.12 -4.26 -13.05
C ALA A 169 -14.03 -4.66 -11.87
N GLU A 170 -14.01 -5.92 -11.43
CA GLU A 170 -14.71 -6.33 -10.22
C GLU A 170 -14.07 -5.72 -8.97
N ALA A 171 -12.75 -5.65 -8.92
CA ALA A 171 -12.01 -5.06 -7.80
C ALA A 171 -12.33 -3.56 -7.62
N GLU A 172 -12.38 -2.79 -8.72
CA GLU A 172 -12.80 -1.38 -8.69
C GLU A 172 -14.26 -1.23 -8.24
N ARG A 173 -15.16 -1.97 -8.87
CA ARG A 173 -16.61 -1.92 -8.58
C ARG A 173 -16.93 -2.29 -7.13
N THR A 174 -16.11 -3.10 -6.48
CA THR A 174 -16.30 -3.50 -5.09
C THR A 174 -15.56 -2.63 -4.07
N GLY A 175 -14.69 -1.71 -4.52
CA GLY A 175 -13.97 -0.79 -3.66
C GLY A 175 -12.58 -1.25 -3.21
N LEU A 176 -12.09 -2.41 -3.70
CA LEU A 176 -10.73 -2.87 -3.43
C LEU A 176 -9.68 -2.00 -4.14
N VAL A 177 -10.01 -1.50 -5.32
CA VAL A 177 -9.16 -0.69 -6.19
C VAL A 177 -9.80 0.68 -6.40
N SER A 178 -9.00 1.73 -6.32
CA SER A 178 -9.46 3.13 -6.49
C SER A 178 -9.80 3.45 -7.94
N ARG A 179 -9.02 2.94 -8.90
CA ARG A 179 -9.23 3.12 -10.34
C ARG A 179 -8.49 2.06 -11.14
N VAL A 180 -9.04 1.77 -12.33
CA VAL A 180 -8.44 0.84 -13.30
C VAL A 180 -8.00 1.63 -14.53
N VAL A 181 -6.80 1.30 -15.05
CA VAL A 181 -6.18 1.93 -16.20
C VAL A 181 -5.64 0.88 -17.17
N PRO A 182 -5.42 1.20 -18.47
CA PRO A 182 -4.71 0.29 -19.37
C PRO A 182 -3.33 -0.09 -18.82
N ALA A 183 -2.91 -1.34 -19.04
CA ALA A 183 -1.66 -1.85 -18.45
C ALA A 183 -0.43 -1.03 -18.83
N ASP A 184 -0.35 -0.51 -20.04
CA ASP A 184 0.72 0.35 -20.54
C ASP A 184 0.72 1.77 -19.91
N LYS A 185 -0.38 2.16 -19.24
CA LYS A 185 -0.54 3.45 -18.55
C LYS A 185 -0.36 3.38 -17.04
N LEU A 186 -0.27 2.18 -16.47
CA LEU A 186 -0.26 1.99 -15.02
C LEU A 186 0.79 2.84 -14.30
N MET A 187 2.03 2.80 -14.73
CA MET A 187 3.10 3.53 -14.04
C MET A 187 3.03 5.03 -14.27
N GLU A 188 2.61 5.48 -15.47
CA GLU A 188 2.37 6.89 -15.76
C GLU A 188 1.31 7.47 -14.80
N GLU A 189 0.18 6.78 -14.65
CA GLU A 189 -0.93 7.19 -13.79
C GLU A 189 -0.57 7.13 -12.29
N ALA A 190 0.18 6.10 -11.87
CA ALA A 190 0.61 5.98 -10.49
C ALA A 190 1.60 7.09 -10.09
N ILE A 191 2.57 7.38 -10.95
CA ILE A 191 3.56 8.46 -10.73
C ILE A 191 2.87 9.83 -10.79
N ALA A 192 1.93 10.04 -11.71
CA ALA A 192 1.15 11.29 -11.79
C ALA A 192 0.35 11.52 -10.49
N ALA A 193 -0.36 10.50 -9.99
CA ALA A 193 -1.08 10.59 -8.73
C ALA A 193 -0.14 10.85 -7.54
N ALA A 194 0.98 10.15 -7.47
CA ALA A 194 1.99 10.34 -6.44
C ALA A 194 2.62 11.73 -6.50
N THR A 195 2.83 12.29 -7.69
CA THR A 195 3.34 13.65 -7.89
C THR A 195 2.38 14.70 -7.35
N VAL A 196 1.08 14.53 -7.58
CA VAL A 196 0.05 15.41 -7.00
C VAL A 196 0.11 15.37 -5.47
N ILE A 197 0.21 14.17 -4.87
CA ILE A 197 0.33 14.02 -3.41
C ILE A 197 1.63 14.64 -2.89
N ALA A 198 2.75 14.39 -3.56
CA ALA A 198 4.06 14.89 -3.16
C ALA A 198 4.19 16.42 -3.27
N ALA A 199 3.32 17.09 -4.04
CA ALA A 199 3.23 18.54 -4.12
C ALA A 199 2.40 19.17 -2.97
N MET A 200 1.67 18.35 -2.19
CA MET A 200 0.90 18.81 -1.03
C MET A 200 1.81 18.96 0.21
N PRO A 201 1.36 19.68 1.25
CA PRO A 201 2.10 19.77 2.51
C PRO A 201 2.28 18.35 3.09
N LEU A 202 3.53 17.92 3.23
CA LEU A 202 3.85 16.54 3.64
C LEU A 202 3.24 16.19 5.00
N SER A 203 3.31 17.12 5.96
CA SER A 203 2.74 16.94 7.29
C SER A 203 1.23 16.72 7.26
N VAL A 204 0.51 17.41 6.38
CA VAL A 204 -0.95 17.29 6.22
C VAL A 204 -1.29 15.97 5.53
N ALA A 205 -0.54 15.57 4.50
CA ALA A 205 -0.72 14.27 3.84
C ALA A 205 -0.57 13.10 4.83
N MET A 206 0.46 13.13 5.68
CA MET A 206 0.66 12.14 6.75
C MET A 206 -0.49 12.14 7.78
N GLN A 207 -0.99 13.32 8.18
CA GLN A 207 -2.11 13.44 9.12
C GLN A 207 -3.41 12.89 8.53
N ILE A 208 -3.68 13.15 7.24
CA ILE A 208 -4.86 12.60 6.55
C ILE A 208 -4.78 11.07 6.53
N LYS A 209 -3.63 10.49 6.15
CA LYS A 209 -3.41 9.04 6.18
C LYS A 209 -3.69 8.46 7.57
N ASP A 210 -3.13 9.06 8.62
CA ASP A 210 -3.33 8.60 10.00
C ASP A 210 -4.80 8.69 10.42
N CYS A 211 -5.50 9.79 10.11
CA CYS A 211 -6.93 9.93 10.39
C CYS A 211 -7.79 8.89 9.68
N VAL A 212 -7.52 8.62 8.39
CA VAL A 212 -8.27 7.62 7.62
C VAL A 212 -8.02 6.21 8.16
N ASN A 213 -6.77 5.85 8.46
CA ASN A 213 -6.45 4.56 9.05
C ASN A 213 -7.12 4.39 10.43
N ARG A 214 -7.20 5.46 11.22
CA ARG A 214 -7.90 5.46 12.52
C ARG A 214 -9.39 5.12 12.41
N ALA A 215 -10.04 5.41 11.28
CA ALA A 215 -11.45 5.10 11.07
C ALA A 215 -11.75 3.58 11.11
N TYR A 216 -10.76 2.74 10.83
CA TYR A 216 -10.88 1.27 10.88
C TYR A 216 -10.55 0.68 12.25
N GLU A 217 -10.03 1.48 13.18
CA GLU A 217 -9.52 1.03 14.48
C GLU A 217 -10.32 1.57 15.68
N THR A 218 -11.27 2.51 15.44
CA THR A 218 -12.00 3.14 16.55
C THR A 218 -13.46 3.44 16.19
N THR A 219 -14.23 3.91 17.17
CA THR A 219 -15.62 4.35 16.95
C THR A 219 -15.64 5.69 16.19
N LEU A 220 -16.74 5.96 15.48
CA LEU A 220 -16.91 7.23 14.74
C LEU A 220 -16.65 8.45 15.62
N THR A 221 -17.21 8.47 16.85
CA THR A 221 -17.07 9.62 17.75
C THR A 221 -15.60 9.85 18.13
N GLU A 222 -14.86 8.81 18.44
CA GLU A 222 -13.44 8.95 18.79
C GLU A 222 -12.59 9.28 17.57
N GLY A 223 -12.89 8.70 16.39
CA GLY A 223 -12.24 9.05 15.13
C GLY A 223 -12.40 10.53 14.79
N VAL A 224 -13.62 11.07 14.88
CA VAL A 224 -13.88 12.51 14.66
C VAL A 224 -13.18 13.40 15.69
N ARG A 225 -13.10 12.97 16.97
CA ARG A 225 -12.33 13.70 17.99
C ARG A 225 -10.83 13.72 17.69
N TYR A 226 -10.31 12.61 17.18
CA TYR A 226 -8.91 12.47 16.76
C TYR A 226 -8.59 13.40 15.59
N GLU A 227 -9.37 13.34 14.51
CA GLU A 227 -9.28 14.21 13.33
C GLU A 227 -9.32 15.70 13.71
N ARG A 228 -10.23 16.08 14.61
CA ARG A 228 -10.38 17.47 15.05
C ARG A 228 -9.14 18.03 15.75
N ARG A 229 -8.36 17.18 16.43
CA ARG A 229 -7.08 17.61 17.03
C ARG A 229 -6.08 18.01 15.95
N TYR A 230 -5.95 17.23 14.88
CA TYR A 230 -5.12 17.60 13.73
C TYR A 230 -5.63 18.84 13.01
N PHE A 231 -6.95 18.95 12.80
CA PHE A 231 -7.55 20.13 12.19
C PHE A 231 -7.18 21.39 12.96
N HIS A 232 -7.36 21.42 14.29
CA HIS A 232 -7.00 22.59 15.10
C HIS A 232 -5.49 22.88 15.09
N ALA A 233 -4.65 21.83 15.19
CA ALA A 233 -3.19 21.99 15.15
C ALA A 233 -2.71 22.57 13.81
N GLY A 234 -3.41 22.26 12.71
CA GLY A 234 -3.13 22.79 11.39
C GLY A 234 -3.07 24.31 11.32
N PHE A 235 -3.92 25.03 12.10
CA PHE A 235 -3.94 26.51 12.12
C PHE A 235 -2.66 27.16 12.68
N GLY A 236 -1.79 26.37 13.33
CA GLY A 236 -0.47 26.81 13.80
C GLY A 236 0.65 26.61 12.77
N THR A 237 0.38 26.07 11.58
CA THR A 237 1.42 25.69 10.62
C THR A 237 1.62 26.74 9.51
N PRO A 238 2.85 26.89 8.97
CA PRO A 238 3.11 27.71 7.79
C PRO A 238 2.31 27.22 6.55
N ALA A 239 2.14 25.92 6.38
CA ALA A 239 1.39 25.33 5.28
C ALA A 239 -0.07 25.81 5.24
N GLN A 240 -0.73 25.90 6.40
CA GLN A 240 -2.09 26.45 6.50
C GLN A 240 -2.13 27.93 6.07
N LYS A 241 -1.15 28.74 6.49
CA LYS A 241 -1.08 30.16 6.14
C LYS A 241 -0.91 30.33 4.63
N GLU A 242 0.04 29.60 4.04
CA GLU A 242 0.26 29.62 2.59
C GLU A 242 -0.98 29.16 1.82
N GLY A 243 -1.56 28.02 2.20
CA GLY A 243 -2.72 27.46 1.50
C GLY A 243 -3.93 28.39 1.50
N MET A 244 -4.26 29.00 2.65
CA MET A 244 -5.40 29.92 2.76
C MET A 244 -5.13 31.26 2.05
N SER A 245 -3.91 31.81 2.14
CA SER A 245 -3.52 33.03 1.43
C SER A 245 -3.59 32.83 -0.08
N ALA A 246 -2.98 31.75 -0.58
CA ALA A 246 -3.00 31.41 -2.00
C ALA A 246 -4.45 31.25 -2.55
N PHE A 247 -5.34 30.59 -1.76
CA PHE A 247 -6.73 30.44 -2.12
C PHE A 247 -7.46 31.81 -2.25
N LEU A 248 -7.27 32.71 -1.25
CA LEU A 248 -7.88 34.03 -1.27
C LEU A 248 -7.33 34.91 -2.41
N GLU A 249 -6.04 34.78 -2.71
CA GLU A 249 -5.35 35.50 -3.77
C GLU A 249 -5.56 34.86 -5.17
N LYS A 250 -6.26 33.73 -5.24
CA LYS A 250 -6.53 32.97 -6.49
C LYS A 250 -5.25 32.59 -7.25
N ARG A 251 -4.20 32.24 -6.53
CA ARG A 251 -2.93 31.73 -7.05
C ARG A 251 -2.65 30.29 -6.62
N PRO A 252 -1.78 29.56 -7.31
CA PRO A 252 -1.28 28.27 -6.82
C PRO A 252 -0.56 28.43 -5.48
N ALA A 253 -0.83 27.52 -4.56
CA ALA A 253 -0.09 27.45 -3.30
C ALA A 253 1.29 26.81 -3.53
N LYS A 254 2.30 27.22 -2.75
CA LYS A 254 3.67 26.70 -2.78
C LYS A 254 4.00 26.08 -1.43
N PHE A 255 4.12 24.75 -1.40
CA PHE A 255 4.34 24.01 -0.16
C PHE A 255 5.76 23.44 -0.04
N ASP A 256 6.68 23.85 -0.94
CA ASP A 256 8.07 23.38 -0.91
C ASP A 256 8.74 23.77 0.40
N GLY A 257 9.22 22.77 1.16
CA GLY A 257 9.89 22.97 2.43
C GLY A 257 8.97 23.31 3.63
N LEU A 258 7.64 23.16 3.47
CA LEU A 258 6.64 23.41 4.52
C LEU A 258 6.10 22.13 5.16
#